data_8311f8697fa88000286d5f3a1c32d634
#
_entry.id   8311f8697fa88000286d5f3a1c32d634
#
_cell.length_a   1.000
_cell.length_b   1.000
_cell.length_c   1.000
_cell.angle_alpha   90.00
_cell.angle_beta   90.00
_cell.angle_gamma   90.00
#
_symmetry.space_group_name_H-M   'P 1'
#
loop_
_entity.id
_entity.type
_entity.pdbx_description
1 polymer ?
#
loop_
_entity_poly.entity_id
_entity_poly.type
_entity_poly.pdbx_seq_one_letter_code
_entity_poly.pdbx_strand_id
1 'polypeptide(L)'
;PEEIVISRRFVLFEDLSFVEAEVREPAEIALRRTHQDIAFIVTEDNYSFLDPYNDLHCTVLQNARWDNSISNLPPKYIKGREIEFTQVGYLFPGGNSYRFADLKSLSYTARGVDAVVERDYSFHHLLEPSLRRTYKYHSSSPDINGAFVISNDRYEIHTGSDYSMTHFSLPMPYELHGRDVFIFGEISNGRYLSTHKMQWNDSKSSYESKLLLKQGYYNFIYLVKDT
;
A
#
# COMPACT_ATOMS: atom_id res chain seq x y z
N PRO A 1 18.38 26.07 -3.45
CA PRO A 1 17.10 25.38 -3.54
C PRO A 1 16.73 24.85 -2.16
N GLU A 2 15.52 25.13 -1.69
CA GLU A 2 15.02 24.62 -0.44
C GLU A 2 14.81 23.09 -0.59
N GLU A 3 15.42 22.30 0.27
CA GLU A 3 15.27 20.85 0.28
C GLU A 3 14.03 20.50 1.09
N ILE A 4 13.12 19.69 0.52
CA ILE A 4 11.95 19.22 1.24
C ILE A 4 12.40 18.17 2.27
N VAL A 5 12.34 18.52 3.53
CA VAL A 5 12.72 17.64 4.64
C VAL A 5 11.62 16.61 4.92
N ILE A 6 10.35 17.01 4.83
CA ILE A 6 9.21 16.10 5.05
C ILE A 6 8.03 16.55 4.18
N SER A 7 7.30 15.58 3.65
CA SER A 7 6.02 15.80 2.97
C SER A 7 5.03 14.72 3.45
N ARG A 8 3.87 15.13 3.92
CA ARG A 8 2.79 14.24 4.32
C ARG A 8 1.49 14.68 3.65
N ARG A 9 0.75 13.70 3.12
CA ARG A 9 -0.60 13.92 2.64
C ARG A 9 -1.58 13.68 3.77
N PHE A 10 -2.60 14.51 3.86
CA PHE A 10 -3.75 14.29 4.73
C PHE A 10 -5.02 14.57 3.93
N VAL A 11 -6.13 14.02 4.37
CA VAL A 11 -7.46 14.23 3.79
C VAL A 11 -8.31 14.86 4.86
N LEU A 12 -8.90 16.01 4.55
CA LEU A 12 -9.97 16.59 5.34
C LEU A 12 -11.29 15.98 4.83
N PHE A 13 -12.02 15.36 5.72
CA PHE A 13 -13.29 14.72 5.40
C PHE A 13 -14.45 15.58 5.87
N GLU A 14 -15.42 15.79 5.00
CA GLU A 14 -16.71 16.40 5.31
C GLU A 14 -17.80 15.42 4.90
N ASP A 15 -18.69 15.09 5.85
CA ASP A 15 -19.78 14.11 5.64
C ASP A 15 -21.00 14.79 4.98
N LEU A 16 -20.86 15.06 3.68
CA LEU A 16 -21.89 15.76 2.88
C LEU A 16 -22.74 14.81 2.03
N SER A 17 -22.25 13.59 1.77
CA SER A 17 -22.94 12.60 0.94
C SER A 17 -22.59 11.20 1.41
N PHE A 18 -23.49 10.26 1.15
CA PHE A 18 -23.26 8.84 1.42
C PHE A 18 -22.77 8.15 0.15
N VAL A 19 -21.74 7.32 0.27
CA VAL A 19 -21.16 6.54 -0.85
C VAL A 19 -21.25 5.06 -0.54
N GLU A 20 -21.97 4.32 -1.40
CA GLU A 20 -22.01 2.87 -1.38
C GLU A 20 -21.20 2.35 -2.56
N ALA A 21 -20.19 1.53 -2.29
CA ALA A 21 -19.27 1.02 -3.30
C ALA A 21 -19.20 -0.50 -3.30
N GLU A 22 -19.12 -1.08 -4.50
CA GLU A 22 -18.99 -2.52 -4.73
C GLU A 22 -17.80 -2.82 -5.64
N VAL A 23 -16.98 -3.78 -5.24
CA VAL A 23 -15.93 -4.35 -6.08
C VAL A 23 -16.48 -5.56 -6.82
N ARG A 24 -16.37 -5.57 -8.15
CA ARG A 24 -16.97 -6.58 -9.02
C ARG A 24 -15.92 -7.26 -9.90
N GLU A 25 -16.30 -8.41 -10.45
CA GLU A 25 -15.57 -8.98 -11.59
C GLU A 25 -15.74 -8.08 -12.83
N PRO A 26 -14.68 -7.84 -13.61
CA PRO A 26 -14.78 -7.16 -14.88
C PRO A 26 -15.80 -7.81 -15.82
N ALA A 27 -16.56 -7.01 -16.55
CA ALA A 27 -17.45 -7.50 -17.60
C ALA A 27 -16.69 -8.24 -18.71
N GLU A 28 -15.48 -7.79 -19.03
CA GLU A 28 -14.58 -8.42 -19.98
C GLU A 28 -13.95 -9.69 -19.41
N ILE A 29 -14.27 -10.85 -20.00
CA ILE A 29 -13.84 -12.17 -19.50
C ILE A 29 -12.30 -12.29 -19.43
N ALA A 30 -11.59 -11.70 -20.37
CA ALA A 30 -10.11 -11.75 -20.41
C ALA A 30 -9.47 -11.06 -19.18
N LEU A 31 -10.14 -10.07 -18.58
CA LEU A 31 -9.64 -9.28 -17.47
C LEU A 31 -10.04 -9.81 -16.10
N ARG A 32 -11.00 -10.74 -16.00
CA ARG A 32 -11.52 -11.26 -14.72
C ARG A 32 -10.47 -11.86 -13.79
N ARG A 33 -9.36 -12.39 -14.37
CA ARG A 33 -8.27 -12.99 -13.58
C ARG A 33 -7.17 -12.00 -13.18
N THR A 34 -7.20 -10.80 -13.72
CA THR A 34 -6.10 -9.84 -13.60
C THR A 34 -6.53 -8.46 -13.10
N HIS A 35 -7.84 -8.16 -13.15
CA HIS A 35 -8.39 -6.85 -12.77
C HIS A 35 -9.62 -7.00 -11.89
N GLN A 36 -9.94 -5.92 -11.21
CA GLN A 36 -11.18 -5.70 -10.47
C GLN A 36 -11.90 -4.50 -11.08
N ASP A 37 -13.23 -4.57 -11.18
CA ASP A 37 -14.09 -3.47 -11.57
C ASP A 37 -14.73 -2.85 -10.33
N ILE A 38 -15.03 -1.56 -10.37
CA ILE A 38 -15.67 -0.83 -9.26
C ILE A 38 -16.98 -0.20 -9.75
N ALA A 39 -18.02 -0.34 -8.94
CA ALA A 39 -19.26 0.39 -9.07
C ALA A 39 -19.55 1.11 -7.77
N PHE A 40 -20.13 2.29 -7.84
CA PHE A 40 -20.56 2.99 -6.64
C PHE A 40 -21.75 3.92 -6.92
N ILE A 41 -22.46 4.24 -5.85
CA ILE A 41 -23.59 5.17 -5.84
C ILE A 41 -23.24 6.25 -4.84
N VAL A 42 -23.41 7.50 -5.26
CA VAL A 42 -23.34 8.67 -4.39
C VAL A 42 -24.75 9.12 -4.13
N THR A 43 -25.16 9.13 -2.86
CA THR A 43 -26.46 9.61 -2.44
C THR A 43 -26.31 10.98 -1.79
N GLU A 44 -27.05 11.97 -2.28
CA GLU A 44 -27.13 13.29 -1.68
C GLU A 44 -27.77 13.20 -0.28
N ASP A 45 -27.05 13.68 0.72
CA ASP A 45 -27.55 13.71 2.11
C ASP A 45 -27.61 15.15 2.63
N ASN A 46 -26.49 15.68 3.09
CA ASN A 46 -26.39 17.04 3.63
C ASN A 46 -26.03 18.10 2.58
N TYR A 47 -25.84 17.68 1.34
CA TYR A 47 -25.53 18.54 0.20
C TYR A 47 -26.24 18.04 -1.05
N SER A 48 -26.77 18.96 -1.87
CA SER A 48 -27.41 18.64 -3.15
C SER A 48 -26.64 19.26 -4.29
N PHE A 49 -26.32 18.46 -5.30
CA PHE A 49 -25.63 18.89 -6.51
C PHE A 49 -26.62 19.50 -7.48
N LEU A 50 -26.38 20.75 -7.92
CA LEU A 50 -27.23 21.41 -8.94
C LEU A 50 -27.00 20.79 -10.32
N ASP A 51 -25.77 20.49 -10.66
CA ASP A 51 -25.38 19.82 -11.89
C ASP A 51 -24.34 18.73 -11.59
N PRO A 52 -24.79 17.50 -11.21
CA PRO A 52 -23.87 16.42 -10.84
C PRO A 52 -22.82 16.05 -11.91
N TYR A 53 -23.09 16.32 -13.18
CA TYR A 53 -22.14 16.06 -14.26
C TYR A 53 -20.93 17.01 -14.23
N ASN A 54 -21.13 18.23 -13.78
CA ASN A 54 -20.08 19.25 -13.71
C ASN A 54 -19.58 19.53 -12.28
N ASP A 55 -20.45 19.35 -11.27
CA ASP A 55 -20.12 19.70 -9.89
C ASP A 55 -19.50 18.54 -9.11
N LEU A 56 -19.80 17.28 -9.50
CA LEU A 56 -19.35 16.10 -8.77
C LEU A 56 -18.09 15.48 -9.41
N HIS A 57 -16.95 15.62 -8.74
CA HIS A 57 -15.69 15.02 -9.16
C HIS A 57 -15.34 13.82 -8.29
N CYS A 58 -15.43 12.62 -8.85
CA CYS A 58 -15.09 11.40 -8.13
C CYS A 58 -13.67 10.95 -8.43
N THR A 59 -12.95 10.54 -7.38
CA THR A 59 -11.66 9.87 -7.46
C THR A 59 -11.71 8.58 -6.67
N VAL A 60 -11.39 7.47 -7.32
CA VAL A 60 -11.34 6.16 -6.69
C VAL A 60 -9.89 5.76 -6.48
N LEU A 61 -9.58 5.29 -5.28
CA LEU A 61 -8.26 4.83 -4.86
C LEU A 61 -8.31 3.35 -4.54
N GLN A 62 -7.44 2.55 -5.12
CA GLN A 62 -7.23 1.17 -4.69
C GLN A 62 -6.23 1.16 -3.52
N ASN A 63 -6.66 0.66 -2.35
CA ASN A 63 -5.81 0.56 -1.16
C ASN A 63 -5.17 1.90 -0.76
N ALA A 64 -5.94 2.99 -0.82
CA ALA A 64 -5.49 4.36 -0.52
C ALA A 64 -4.30 4.85 -1.39
N ARG A 65 -4.02 4.21 -2.51
CA ARG A 65 -2.94 4.56 -3.42
C ARG A 65 -3.37 5.66 -4.38
N TRP A 66 -2.59 6.72 -4.42
CA TRP A 66 -2.80 7.84 -5.34
C TRP A 66 -2.10 7.66 -6.69
N ASP A 67 -1.09 6.80 -6.76
CA ASP A 67 -0.30 6.53 -7.96
C ASP A 67 -1.08 5.76 -9.03
N ASN A 68 -2.12 5.04 -8.64
CA ASN A 68 -3.02 4.31 -9.54
C ASN A 68 -4.48 4.78 -9.43
N SER A 69 -4.70 6.00 -8.95
CA SER A 69 -6.05 6.56 -8.82
C SER A 69 -6.75 6.71 -10.18
N ILE A 70 -8.06 6.50 -10.18
CA ILE A 70 -8.93 6.81 -11.30
C ILE A 70 -9.76 8.03 -10.92
N SER A 71 -9.60 9.14 -11.65
CA SER A 71 -10.24 10.41 -11.35
C SER A 71 -11.15 10.87 -12.47
N ASN A 72 -11.99 11.87 -12.18
CA ASN A 72 -12.92 12.50 -13.13
C ASN A 72 -13.89 11.50 -13.75
N LEU A 73 -14.39 10.59 -12.93
CA LEU A 73 -15.40 9.63 -13.37
C LEU A 73 -16.72 10.33 -13.59
N PRO A 74 -17.32 10.27 -14.80
CA PRO A 74 -18.63 10.86 -15.05
C PRO A 74 -19.74 9.98 -14.47
N PRO A 75 -20.83 10.56 -13.96
CA PRO A 75 -22.02 9.81 -13.61
C PRO A 75 -22.60 9.08 -14.82
N LYS A 76 -23.12 7.88 -14.60
CA LYS A 76 -23.84 7.12 -15.64
C LYS A 76 -25.33 7.45 -15.65
N TYR A 77 -25.92 7.45 -14.48
CA TYR A 77 -27.33 7.75 -14.29
C TYR A 77 -27.54 8.63 -13.07
N ILE A 78 -28.54 9.50 -13.13
CA ILE A 78 -29.02 10.31 -12.01
C ILE A 78 -30.46 9.93 -11.78
N LYS A 79 -30.80 9.43 -10.58
CA LYS A 79 -32.13 8.98 -10.19
C LYS A 79 -32.54 9.65 -8.88
N GLY A 80 -33.19 10.81 -9.00
CA GLY A 80 -33.54 11.60 -7.82
C GLY A 80 -32.29 12.06 -7.07
N ARG A 81 -32.06 11.55 -5.85
CA ARG A 81 -30.91 11.86 -5.00
C ARG A 81 -29.75 10.88 -5.19
N GLU A 82 -29.88 9.87 -6.03
CA GLU A 82 -28.86 8.85 -6.28
C GLU A 82 -28.14 9.12 -7.60
N ILE A 83 -26.83 9.14 -7.54
CA ILE A 83 -25.95 9.35 -8.68
C ILE A 83 -25.12 8.10 -8.86
N GLU A 84 -25.35 7.35 -9.95
CA GLU A 84 -24.75 6.04 -10.19
C GLU A 84 -23.49 6.13 -11.04
N PHE A 85 -22.43 5.46 -10.60
CA PHE A 85 -21.17 5.26 -11.27
C PHE A 85 -20.96 3.77 -11.53
N THR A 86 -21.64 3.23 -12.53
CA THR A 86 -21.65 1.79 -12.85
C THR A 86 -21.15 1.50 -14.25
N GLN A 87 -20.31 2.37 -14.80
CA GLN A 87 -19.77 2.20 -16.15
C GLN A 87 -18.76 1.06 -16.19
N VAL A 88 -18.76 0.34 -17.32
CA VAL A 88 -17.73 -0.65 -17.62
C VAL A 88 -16.40 0.07 -17.86
N GLY A 89 -15.32 -0.41 -17.23
CA GLY A 89 -13.98 0.09 -17.50
C GLY A 89 -13.28 0.83 -16.35
N TYR A 90 -13.89 0.91 -15.18
CA TYR A 90 -13.20 1.42 -13.97
C TYR A 90 -12.36 0.30 -13.34
N LEU A 91 -11.31 -0.08 -14.07
CA LEU A 91 -10.54 -1.29 -13.82
C LEU A 91 -9.27 -0.98 -13.03
N PHE A 92 -9.12 -1.67 -11.92
CA PHE A 92 -7.87 -1.73 -11.19
C PHE A 92 -7.17 -3.05 -11.43
N PRO A 93 -5.85 -3.07 -11.65
CA PRO A 93 -5.13 -4.33 -11.68
C PRO A 93 -5.26 -5.05 -10.33
N GLY A 94 -5.50 -6.34 -10.37
CA GLY A 94 -5.43 -7.19 -9.19
C GLY A 94 -3.99 -7.22 -8.70
N GLY A 95 -3.73 -6.57 -7.57
CA GLY A 95 -2.41 -6.52 -6.97
C GLY A 95 -2.00 -7.87 -6.37
N ASN A 96 -0.73 -7.98 -6.00
CA ASN A 96 -0.25 -9.06 -5.15
C ASN A 96 -0.64 -8.78 -3.69
N SER A 97 -0.90 -9.84 -2.93
CA SER A 97 -1.10 -9.74 -1.48
C SER A 97 0.10 -9.05 -0.83
N TYR A 98 -0.17 -8.13 0.08
CA TYR A 98 0.87 -7.47 0.84
C TYR A 98 1.68 -8.47 1.67
N ARG A 99 2.93 -8.14 1.90
CA ARG A 99 3.79 -8.74 2.89
C ARG A 99 3.66 -7.94 4.17
N PHE A 100 4.09 -8.52 5.27
CA PHE A 100 4.02 -7.83 6.55
C PHE A 100 5.31 -8.02 7.34
N ALA A 101 5.54 -7.10 8.27
CA ALA A 101 6.54 -7.19 9.32
C ALA A 101 5.94 -6.67 10.62
N ASP A 102 6.00 -7.47 11.67
CA ASP A 102 5.60 -7.09 13.01
C ASP A 102 6.85 -6.68 13.81
N LEU A 103 7.08 -5.36 13.91
CA LEU A 103 8.24 -4.76 14.57
C LEU A 103 7.90 -4.24 15.97
N LYS A 104 6.83 -4.72 16.61
CA LYS A 104 6.37 -4.20 17.90
C LYS A 104 7.34 -4.46 19.06
N SER A 105 8.12 -5.53 18.98
CA SER A 105 9.06 -5.87 20.05
C SER A 105 10.51 -5.66 19.65
N LEU A 106 11.29 -5.11 20.59
CA LEU A 106 12.76 -5.04 20.48
C LEU A 106 13.45 -6.18 21.27
N SER A 107 12.67 -7.05 21.90
CA SER A 107 13.19 -8.09 22.82
C SER A 107 12.99 -9.51 22.28
N TYR A 108 12.01 -9.72 21.39
CA TYR A 108 11.71 -11.03 20.84
C TYR A 108 11.26 -10.90 19.37
N THR A 109 11.36 -12.01 18.65
CA THR A 109 10.91 -12.11 17.27
C THR A 109 9.39 -12.23 17.20
N ALA A 110 8.78 -11.42 16.35
CA ALA A 110 7.37 -11.50 16.02
C ALA A 110 7.18 -12.01 14.58
N ARG A 111 5.94 -12.10 14.12
CA ARG A 111 5.61 -12.64 12.80
C ARG A 111 6.26 -11.85 11.67
N GLY A 112 6.99 -12.52 10.78
CA GLY A 112 7.73 -11.93 9.66
C GLY A 112 9.12 -11.42 10.03
N VAL A 113 9.56 -11.63 11.27
CA VAL A 113 10.89 -11.27 11.78
C VAL A 113 11.68 -12.53 12.11
N ASP A 114 12.83 -12.70 11.50
CA ASP A 114 13.75 -13.82 11.75
C ASP A 114 14.57 -13.60 13.02
N ALA A 115 15.07 -12.38 13.22
CA ALA A 115 15.86 -12.04 14.40
C ALA A 115 15.70 -10.57 14.80
N VAL A 116 15.80 -10.31 16.10
CA VAL A 116 16.02 -8.97 16.67
C VAL A 116 17.39 -8.97 17.33
N VAL A 117 18.26 -8.07 16.91
CA VAL A 117 19.64 -7.97 17.44
C VAL A 117 19.97 -6.54 17.79
N GLU A 118 20.72 -6.36 18.87
CA GLU A 118 21.27 -5.07 19.25
C GLU A 118 22.70 -4.97 18.74
N ARG A 119 23.03 -3.90 18.03
CA ARG A 119 24.36 -3.59 17.50
C ARG A 119 24.61 -2.09 17.60
N ASP A 120 25.79 -1.70 18.03
CA ASP A 120 26.21 -0.30 18.05
C ASP A 120 25.17 0.64 18.68
N TYR A 121 24.58 0.23 19.81
CA TYR A 121 23.53 0.95 20.54
C TYR A 121 22.24 1.19 19.73
N SER A 122 21.98 0.36 18.72
CA SER A 122 20.77 0.39 17.93
C SER A 122 20.15 -1.00 17.78
N PHE A 123 18.83 -1.06 17.67
CA PHE A 123 18.10 -2.30 17.42
C PHE A 123 17.99 -2.54 15.92
N HIS A 124 18.12 -3.81 15.55
CA HIS A 124 18.00 -4.27 14.18
C HIS A 124 16.96 -5.40 14.11
N HIS A 125 15.94 -5.22 13.27
CA HIS A 125 15.04 -6.30 12.88
C HIS A 125 15.53 -6.91 11.57
N LEU A 126 15.88 -8.18 11.60
CA LEU A 126 16.16 -8.97 10.41
C LEU A 126 14.85 -9.63 9.98
N LEU A 127 14.29 -9.22 8.86
CA LEU A 127 13.04 -9.83 8.38
C LEU A 127 13.31 -11.21 7.76
N GLU A 128 12.31 -12.09 7.86
CA GLU A 128 12.32 -13.34 7.10
C GLU A 128 12.52 -13.04 5.61
N PRO A 129 13.38 -13.82 4.90
CA PRO A 129 13.56 -13.64 3.47
C PRO A 129 12.24 -13.73 2.70
N SER A 130 11.98 -12.72 1.92
CA SER A 130 10.73 -12.59 1.17
C SER A 130 10.69 -13.49 -0.06
N LEU A 131 10.38 -14.75 0.11
CA LEU A 131 10.35 -15.74 -0.98
C LEU A 131 9.34 -15.37 -2.06
N ARG A 132 9.65 -15.73 -3.31
CA ARG A 132 8.74 -15.61 -4.45
C ARG A 132 7.48 -16.44 -4.24
N ARG A 133 6.32 -15.89 -4.63
CA ARG A 133 5.01 -16.56 -4.50
C ARG A 133 4.52 -17.19 -5.81
N THR A 134 5.42 -17.62 -6.69
CA THR A 134 5.12 -18.00 -8.08
C THR A 134 4.30 -19.29 -8.21
N TYR A 135 4.35 -20.18 -7.21
CA TYR A 135 3.72 -21.51 -7.28
C TYR A 135 2.85 -21.82 -6.06
N LYS A 136 2.50 -20.82 -5.27
CA LYS A 136 1.64 -21.04 -4.09
C LYS A 136 0.19 -20.76 -4.44
N TYR A 137 -0.73 -21.56 -3.93
CA TYR A 137 -2.15 -21.23 -3.96
C TYR A 137 -2.37 -19.88 -3.27
N HIS A 138 -3.31 -19.10 -3.82
CA HIS A 138 -3.70 -17.85 -3.18
C HIS A 138 -4.25 -18.14 -1.79
N SER A 139 -3.61 -17.63 -0.79
CA SER A 139 -4.08 -17.64 0.60
C SER A 139 -4.43 -16.20 0.96
N SER A 140 -5.70 -15.94 1.16
CA SER A 140 -6.17 -14.66 1.69
C SER A 140 -5.98 -14.67 3.20
N SER A 141 -5.13 -13.80 3.71
CA SER A 141 -5.14 -13.43 5.12
C SER A 141 -5.46 -11.94 5.22
N PRO A 142 -6.26 -11.52 6.22
CA PRO A 142 -6.51 -10.10 6.44
C PRO A 142 -5.19 -9.34 6.55
N ASP A 143 -5.09 -8.26 5.80
CA ASP A 143 -3.97 -7.32 5.84
C ASP A 143 -4.51 -5.90 6.06
N ILE A 144 -3.63 -4.92 6.15
CA ILE A 144 -3.99 -3.51 6.29
C ILE A 144 -3.76 -2.72 4.99
N ASN A 145 -3.86 -3.41 3.85
CA ASN A 145 -3.82 -2.82 2.50
C ASN A 145 -2.60 -1.93 2.22
N GLY A 146 -1.42 -2.34 2.71
CA GLY A 146 -0.17 -1.60 2.50
C GLY A 146 0.06 -0.45 3.46
N ALA A 147 -0.83 -0.26 4.43
CA ALA A 147 -0.68 0.71 5.50
C ALA A 147 0.35 0.25 6.56
N PHE A 148 0.62 1.11 7.53
CA PHE A 148 1.32 0.74 8.75
C PHE A 148 0.64 1.32 9.99
N VAL A 149 0.84 0.66 11.13
CA VAL A 149 0.34 1.11 12.43
C VAL A 149 1.50 1.12 13.40
N ILE A 150 1.77 2.29 13.98
CA ILE A 150 2.77 2.44 15.05
C ILE A 150 2.22 1.82 16.33
N SER A 151 2.95 0.86 16.86
CA SER A 151 2.60 0.17 18.10
C SER A 151 3.84 -0.50 18.68
N ASN A 152 3.85 -0.73 19.99
CA ASN A 152 4.89 -1.46 20.68
C ASN A 152 4.27 -2.52 21.61
N ASP A 153 5.10 -3.35 22.21
CA ASP A 153 4.71 -4.37 23.19
C ASP A 153 4.56 -3.81 24.63
N ARG A 154 4.68 -2.49 24.81
CA ARG A 154 4.54 -1.77 26.07
C ARG A 154 3.28 -0.90 26.05
N TYR A 155 2.88 -0.41 27.22
CA TYR A 155 1.61 0.31 27.39
C TYR A 155 1.57 1.74 26.83
N GLU A 156 2.71 2.37 26.55
CA GLU A 156 2.78 3.75 26.07
C GLU A 156 3.09 3.83 24.58
N ILE A 157 2.05 3.80 23.73
CA ILE A 157 2.18 3.72 22.29
C ILE A 157 2.79 5.00 21.68
N HIS A 158 2.43 6.17 22.18
CA HIS A 158 2.79 7.45 21.54
C HIS A 158 4.22 7.92 21.83
N THR A 159 4.72 7.68 23.04
CA THR A 159 6.05 8.13 23.48
C THR A 159 7.05 6.99 23.63
N GLY A 160 6.57 5.76 23.84
CA GLY A 160 7.40 4.60 24.16
C GLY A 160 7.84 3.76 22.96
N SER A 161 7.45 4.12 21.72
CA SER A 161 7.90 3.36 20.53
C SER A 161 9.22 3.90 20.00
N ASP A 162 10.23 3.04 19.91
CA ASP A 162 11.56 3.35 19.41
C ASP A 162 11.74 3.03 17.94
N TYR A 163 12.87 3.46 17.38
CA TYR A 163 13.28 3.15 16.02
C TYR A 163 14.24 1.96 15.98
N SER A 164 14.11 1.17 14.93
CA SER A 164 15.05 0.08 14.64
C SER A 164 15.43 0.06 13.17
N MET A 165 16.64 -0.40 12.89
CA MET A 165 17.09 -0.63 11.51
C MET A 165 16.48 -1.94 11.02
N THR A 166 15.52 -1.86 10.12
CA THR A 166 14.81 -3.01 9.56
C THR A 166 15.48 -3.45 8.27
N HIS A 167 15.93 -4.70 8.21
CA HIS A 167 16.62 -5.30 7.07
C HIS A 167 15.66 -6.13 6.23
N PHE A 168 15.52 -5.76 4.97
CA PHE A 168 14.72 -6.45 3.97
C PHE A 168 15.60 -7.29 3.08
N SER A 169 15.14 -8.51 2.75
CA SER A 169 15.79 -9.40 1.80
C SER A 169 14.76 -10.03 0.87
N LEU A 170 15.02 -9.93 -0.43
CA LEU A 170 14.21 -10.53 -1.50
C LEU A 170 15.12 -11.44 -2.35
N PRO A 171 15.21 -12.75 -2.04
CA PRO A 171 15.97 -13.70 -2.84
C PRO A 171 15.40 -13.80 -4.27
N MET A 172 16.29 -13.69 -5.24
CA MET A 172 15.97 -13.79 -6.67
C MET A 172 17.02 -14.66 -7.37
N PRO A 173 16.66 -15.43 -8.41
CA PRO A 173 17.61 -16.28 -9.11
C PRO A 173 18.66 -15.50 -9.92
N TYR A 174 18.37 -14.24 -10.24
CA TYR A 174 19.24 -13.34 -11.01
C TYR A 174 18.85 -11.88 -10.76
N GLU A 175 19.78 -10.98 -11.04
CA GLU A 175 19.56 -9.55 -11.03
C GLU A 175 18.61 -9.14 -12.19
N LEU A 176 17.71 -8.22 -11.91
CA LEU A 176 16.81 -7.64 -12.91
C LEU A 176 17.49 -6.45 -13.59
N HIS A 177 18.37 -6.72 -14.58
CA HIS A 177 19.09 -5.67 -15.30
C HIS A 177 18.14 -4.66 -15.95
N GLY A 178 18.47 -3.37 -15.87
CA GLY A 178 17.64 -2.27 -16.39
C GLY A 178 16.36 -2.02 -15.61
N ARG A 179 16.28 -2.57 -14.39
CA ARG A 179 15.10 -2.42 -13.53
C ARG A 179 15.49 -2.18 -12.08
N ASP A 180 14.80 -1.27 -11.47
CA ASP A 180 14.96 -0.97 -10.06
C ASP A 180 13.88 -1.64 -9.22
N VAL A 181 14.26 -2.22 -8.09
CA VAL A 181 13.34 -2.85 -7.13
C VAL A 181 13.16 -1.93 -5.93
N PHE A 182 11.92 -1.69 -5.53
CA PHE A 182 11.56 -0.81 -4.43
C PHE A 182 10.71 -1.52 -3.38
N ILE A 183 10.91 -1.17 -2.12
CA ILE A 183 9.96 -1.44 -1.04
C ILE A 183 8.86 -0.38 -1.14
N PHE A 184 7.59 -0.80 -1.23
CA PHE A 184 6.49 0.09 -1.53
C PHE A 184 5.29 -0.17 -0.62
N GLY A 185 4.57 0.89 -0.29
CA GLY A 185 3.40 0.93 0.57
C GLY A 185 3.25 2.32 1.18
N GLU A 186 2.46 2.45 2.22
CA GLU A 186 2.40 3.70 3.01
C GLU A 186 3.77 4.04 3.62
N ILE A 187 4.58 3.03 3.92
CA ILE A 187 5.97 3.15 4.36
C ILE A 187 6.82 4.05 3.44
N SER A 188 6.56 4.06 2.14
CA SER A 188 7.18 4.92 1.13
C SER A 188 6.30 6.10 0.73
N ASN A 189 5.21 6.34 1.45
CA ASN A 189 4.18 7.34 1.11
C ASN A 189 3.62 7.16 -0.32
N GLY A 190 3.53 5.90 -0.79
CA GLY A 190 3.07 5.56 -2.14
C GLY A 190 3.98 6.08 -3.26
N ARG A 191 5.29 6.23 -3.02
CA ARG A 191 6.25 6.78 -3.98
C ARG A 191 7.47 5.88 -4.16
N TYR A 192 8.12 6.00 -5.31
CA TYR A 192 9.42 5.39 -5.59
C TYR A 192 10.54 6.26 -5.00
N LEU A 193 10.80 6.10 -3.71
CA LEU A 193 11.86 6.85 -3.01
C LEU A 193 13.21 6.16 -3.19
N SER A 194 14.27 6.93 -3.44
CA SER A 194 15.64 6.42 -3.55
C SER A 194 16.08 5.67 -2.28
N THR A 195 15.62 6.11 -1.11
CA THR A 195 15.88 5.46 0.18
C THR A 195 15.25 4.08 0.31
N HIS A 196 14.20 3.79 -0.47
CA HIS A 196 13.47 2.51 -0.47
C HIS A 196 13.88 1.60 -1.63
N LYS A 197 14.82 2.06 -2.48
CA LYS A 197 15.42 1.26 -3.54
C LYS A 197 16.26 0.16 -2.93
N MET A 198 16.10 -1.06 -3.40
CA MET A 198 16.88 -2.20 -2.98
C MET A 198 18.15 -2.34 -3.84
N GLN A 199 19.21 -2.86 -3.25
CA GLN A 199 20.47 -3.11 -3.92
C GLN A 199 20.64 -4.61 -4.15
N TRP A 200 21.12 -4.99 -5.33
CA TRP A 200 21.47 -6.37 -5.60
C TRP A 200 22.74 -6.79 -4.85
N ASN A 201 22.68 -7.95 -4.25
CA ASN A 201 23.83 -8.58 -3.57
C ASN A 201 24.13 -9.91 -4.25
N ASP A 202 25.19 -9.92 -5.06
CA ASP A 202 25.61 -11.12 -5.82
C ASP A 202 25.91 -12.30 -4.91
N SER A 203 26.59 -12.08 -3.78
CA SER A 203 27.00 -13.15 -2.87
C SER A 203 25.83 -13.88 -2.23
N LYS A 204 24.68 -13.23 -2.10
CA LYS A 204 23.46 -13.80 -1.52
C LYS A 204 22.37 -14.08 -2.55
N SER A 205 22.57 -13.69 -3.80
CA SER A 205 21.55 -13.74 -4.85
C SER A 205 20.23 -13.13 -4.37
N SER A 206 20.28 -11.91 -3.85
CA SER A 206 19.12 -11.23 -3.27
C SER A 206 19.19 -9.72 -3.44
N TYR A 207 18.03 -9.10 -3.58
CA TYR A 207 17.90 -7.67 -3.35
C TYR A 207 17.80 -7.39 -1.85
N GLU A 208 18.60 -6.45 -1.37
CA GLU A 208 18.65 -6.07 0.04
C GLU A 208 18.45 -4.58 0.23
N SER A 209 17.82 -4.19 1.34
CA SER A 209 17.69 -2.80 1.76
C SER A 209 17.57 -2.71 3.28
N LYS A 210 17.84 -1.52 3.82
CA LYS A 210 17.71 -1.21 5.24
C LYS A 210 16.92 0.07 5.37
N LEU A 211 15.89 0.05 6.22
CA LEU A 211 15.07 1.22 6.53
C LEU A 211 15.06 1.44 8.05
N LEU A 212 15.19 2.67 8.46
CA LEU A 212 14.97 3.06 9.86
C LEU A 212 13.46 3.21 10.08
N LEU A 213 12.86 2.26 10.78
CA LEU A 213 11.42 2.21 11.03
C LEU A 213 11.13 2.29 12.52
N LYS A 214 10.02 2.92 12.86
CA LYS A 214 9.50 2.94 14.22
C LYS A 214 8.85 1.60 14.55
N GLN A 215 8.82 1.18 15.82
CA GLN A 215 8.08 -0.01 16.24
C GLN A 215 6.63 0.05 15.76
N GLY A 216 6.13 -1.06 15.20
CA GLY A 216 4.81 -1.11 14.63
C GLY A 216 4.56 -2.34 13.78
N TYR A 217 3.40 -2.38 13.16
CA TYR A 217 3.03 -3.38 12.18
C TYR A 217 2.99 -2.74 10.80
N TYR A 218 3.67 -3.33 9.83
CA TYR A 218 3.85 -2.77 8.49
C TYR A 218 3.38 -3.74 7.43
N ASN A 219 2.59 -3.25 6.47
CA ASN A 219 2.36 -3.93 5.21
C ASN A 219 3.18 -3.28 4.09
N PHE A 220 3.74 -4.10 3.21
CA PHE A 220 4.54 -3.64 2.08
C PHE A 220 4.49 -4.62 0.92
N ILE A 221 4.85 -4.15 -0.27
CA ILE A 221 5.10 -4.96 -1.46
C ILE A 221 6.44 -4.56 -2.06
N TYR A 222 6.97 -5.40 -2.95
CA TYR A 222 8.08 -5.03 -3.82
C TYR A 222 7.53 -4.66 -5.18
N LEU A 223 7.90 -3.49 -5.66
CA LEU A 223 7.58 -3.03 -7.00
C LEU A 223 8.86 -2.93 -7.84
N VAL A 224 8.72 -3.27 -9.11
CA VAL A 224 9.77 -3.16 -10.10
C VAL A 224 9.43 -1.98 -11.01
N LYS A 225 10.41 -1.12 -11.25
CA LYS A 225 10.31 0.03 -12.14
C LYS A 225 11.39 -0.09 -13.22
N ASP A 226 11.02 0.04 -14.48
CA ASP A 226 11.96 0.18 -15.58
C ASP A 226 12.76 1.48 -15.43
N THR A 227 14.08 1.42 -15.64
CA THR A 227 15.00 2.56 -15.51
C THR A 227 15.08 3.40 -16.78
#